data_b81d4ff857863f1d739ce775c4de9ac6
#
_entry.id   b81d4ff857863f1d739ce775c4de9ac6
#
_cell.length_a   1.000
_cell.length_b   1.000
_cell.length_c   1.000
_cell.angle_alpha   90.00
_cell.angle_beta   90.00
_cell.angle_gamma   90.00
#
_symmetry.space_group_name_H-M   'P 1'
#
loop_
_entity.id
_entity.type
_entity.pdbx_description
1 polymer ?
#
loop_
_entity_poly.entity_id
_entity_poly.type
_entity_poly.pdbx_seq_one_letter_code
_entity_poly.pdbx_strand_id
1 'polypeptide(L)'
;MGNIAYACFCTDVIHEGHRNILREAKKHGMVVAGVLSDREMVRYNRFPSISLEERIALLEAEPEVERVIVQDAIMYDAVIASLRPDFVVHGDNWRGGPMSVIRENVLANLKKTGGTLIEVPYTWNPDVKKIDERVKERLVMPEFRRRRLRRLLEIVPIVKTIEVHDGLTGLLAEKTVVEHEGGLDQFDPLWISSLCDSTAKGKPDIELVDMSSRIRTIDDVMDVTTKPVILDADTGGLIEHFVYHVHTLERMGVSAVILEDKIGLKKNSLFGTEVEQQQDTIEHFAAKIRAGKEAQRTD
;
A
#
# COMPACT_ATOMS: atom_id res chain seq x y z
N MET A 1 37.72 9.47 -15.24
CA MET A 1 36.69 9.19 -14.22
C MET A 1 36.61 7.68 -14.10
N GLY A 2 36.47 7.12 -12.90
CA GLY A 2 36.29 5.67 -12.75
C GLY A 2 34.93 5.22 -13.26
N ASN A 3 34.79 3.92 -13.56
CA ASN A 3 33.51 3.33 -13.98
C ASN A 3 32.43 3.51 -12.91
N ILE A 4 31.19 3.66 -13.33
CA ILE A 4 30.01 3.75 -12.47
C ILE A 4 29.25 2.42 -12.51
N ALA A 5 29.03 1.80 -11.35
CA ALA A 5 28.19 0.65 -11.16
C ALA A 5 26.89 1.07 -10.44
N TYR A 6 25.76 0.86 -11.06
CA TYR A 6 24.44 1.25 -10.55
C TYR A 6 23.61 0.02 -10.13
N ALA A 7 23.02 0.07 -8.95
CA ALA A 7 22.07 -0.94 -8.48
C ALA A 7 20.88 -0.27 -7.78
N CYS A 8 19.65 -0.56 -8.22
CA CYS A 8 18.44 0.00 -7.62
C CYS A 8 17.77 -0.99 -6.66
N PHE A 9 17.30 -0.46 -5.54
CA PHE A 9 16.67 -1.24 -4.47
C PHE A 9 15.24 -0.75 -4.18
N CYS A 10 14.33 -1.70 -4.10
CA CYS A 10 12.95 -1.52 -3.70
C CYS A 10 12.75 -2.28 -2.37
N THR A 11 13.28 -1.75 -1.27
CA THR A 11 13.31 -2.47 0.00
C THR A 11 13.33 -1.53 1.21
N ASP A 12 12.72 -1.99 2.29
CA ASP A 12 12.75 -1.37 3.61
C ASP A 12 13.80 -2.01 4.54
N VAL A 13 14.47 -3.06 4.06
CA VAL A 13 15.47 -3.81 4.83
C VAL A 13 16.60 -4.24 3.92
N ILE A 14 17.84 -3.95 4.30
CA ILE A 14 19.02 -4.48 3.62
C ILE A 14 19.38 -5.84 4.22
N HIS A 15 19.42 -6.86 3.38
CA HIS A 15 19.76 -8.22 3.73
C HIS A 15 20.94 -8.72 2.88
N GLU A 16 21.47 -9.91 3.17
CA GLU A 16 22.65 -10.46 2.53
C GLU A 16 22.55 -10.52 1.00
N GLY A 17 21.37 -10.79 0.45
CA GLY A 17 21.14 -10.76 -1.00
C GLY A 17 21.39 -9.37 -1.61
N HIS A 18 20.97 -8.29 -0.93
CA HIS A 18 21.27 -6.93 -1.36
C HIS A 18 22.76 -6.60 -1.24
N ARG A 19 23.39 -7.02 -0.13
CA ARG A 19 24.85 -6.83 0.06
C ARG A 19 25.67 -7.57 -0.98
N ASN A 20 25.24 -8.75 -1.45
CA ASN A 20 25.92 -9.46 -2.53
C ASN A 20 25.85 -8.68 -3.86
N ILE A 21 24.73 -8.02 -4.15
CA ILE A 21 24.60 -7.12 -5.31
C ILE A 21 25.56 -5.92 -5.16
N LEU A 22 25.63 -5.30 -3.99
CA LEU A 22 26.50 -4.15 -3.72
C LEU A 22 27.99 -4.55 -3.81
N ARG A 23 28.38 -5.69 -3.24
CA ARG A 23 29.77 -6.22 -3.35
C ARG A 23 30.16 -6.54 -4.78
N GLU A 24 29.24 -7.10 -5.57
CA GLU A 24 29.47 -7.31 -6.98
C GLU A 24 29.64 -5.99 -7.72
N ALA A 25 28.73 -5.03 -7.49
CA ALA A 25 28.83 -3.69 -8.07
C ALA A 25 30.17 -3.02 -7.76
N LYS A 26 30.67 -3.17 -6.51
CA LYS A 26 31.96 -2.61 -6.08
C LYS A 26 33.18 -3.12 -6.87
N LYS A 27 33.10 -4.34 -7.38
CA LYS A 27 34.20 -4.89 -8.22
C LYS A 27 34.32 -4.18 -9.57
N HIS A 28 33.24 -3.52 -10.03
CA HIS A 28 33.16 -2.93 -11.37
C HIS A 28 33.35 -1.41 -11.38
N GLY A 29 33.21 -0.73 -10.23
CA GLY A 29 33.43 0.71 -10.18
C GLY A 29 32.88 1.38 -8.92
N MET A 30 32.67 2.68 -9.02
CA MET A 30 32.02 3.49 -8.00
C MET A 30 30.55 3.08 -7.90
N VAL A 31 30.10 2.67 -6.71
CA VAL A 31 28.74 2.19 -6.50
C VAL A 31 27.79 3.36 -6.28
N VAL A 32 26.86 3.53 -7.20
CA VAL A 32 25.71 4.42 -7.03
C VAL A 32 24.48 3.55 -6.74
N ALA A 33 23.95 3.63 -5.53
CA ALA A 33 22.75 2.91 -5.15
C ALA A 33 21.51 3.75 -5.51
N GLY A 34 20.57 3.15 -6.22
CA GLY A 34 19.23 3.70 -6.44
C GLY A 34 18.29 3.27 -5.34
N VAL A 35 17.47 4.18 -4.84
CA VAL A 35 16.31 3.86 -3.99
C VAL A 35 15.04 4.22 -4.74
N LEU A 36 14.13 3.27 -4.89
CA LEU A 36 12.86 3.53 -5.57
C LEU A 36 12.00 4.44 -4.71
N SER A 37 11.41 5.50 -5.30
CA SER A 37 10.55 6.41 -4.56
C SER A 37 9.33 5.68 -3.96
N ASP A 38 8.74 6.23 -2.89
CA ASP A 38 7.57 5.67 -2.22
C ASP A 38 6.40 5.48 -3.20
N ARG A 39 6.20 6.46 -4.08
CA ARG A 39 5.17 6.43 -5.12
C ARG A 39 5.35 5.23 -6.07
N GLU A 40 6.56 5.00 -6.54
CA GLU A 40 6.83 3.90 -7.45
C GLU A 40 6.84 2.55 -6.73
N MET A 41 7.23 2.49 -5.45
CA MET A 41 7.05 1.29 -4.65
C MET A 41 5.58 0.88 -4.54
N VAL A 42 4.69 1.84 -4.25
CA VAL A 42 3.24 1.57 -4.18
C VAL A 42 2.71 1.10 -5.53
N ARG A 43 3.11 1.74 -6.64
CA ARG A 43 2.74 1.31 -8.00
C ARG A 43 3.25 -0.09 -8.34
N TYR A 44 4.36 -0.50 -7.74
CA TYR A 44 4.95 -1.83 -7.89
C TYR A 44 4.40 -2.86 -6.90
N ASN A 45 3.27 -2.59 -6.27
CA ASN A 45 2.64 -3.45 -5.27
C ASN A 45 3.53 -3.71 -4.04
N ARG A 46 4.35 -2.73 -3.66
CA ARG A 46 5.15 -2.76 -2.43
C ARG A 46 4.90 -1.50 -1.62
N PHE A 47 4.24 -1.63 -0.49
CA PHE A 47 4.03 -0.50 0.40
C PHE A 47 5.26 -0.29 1.27
N PRO A 48 5.91 0.92 1.25
CA PRO A 48 7.06 1.19 2.09
C PRO A 48 6.64 1.28 3.56
N SER A 49 7.27 0.48 4.42
CA SER A 49 6.99 0.45 5.87
C SER A 49 7.78 1.50 6.65
N ILE A 50 8.83 2.05 6.03
CA ILE A 50 9.64 3.15 6.53
C ILE A 50 9.69 4.28 5.50
N SER A 51 10.12 5.48 5.91
CA SER A 51 10.15 6.65 5.02
C SER A 51 11.23 6.52 3.93
N LEU A 52 11.13 7.35 2.88
CA LEU A 52 12.16 7.42 1.84
C LEU A 52 13.52 7.82 2.42
N GLU A 53 13.53 8.77 3.36
CA GLU A 53 14.74 9.23 4.06
C GLU A 53 15.41 8.10 4.85
N GLU A 54 14.61 7.29 5.55
CA GLU A 54 15.12 6.13 6.28
C GLU A 54 15.70 5.07 5.32
N ARG A 55 15.06 4.85 4.16
CA ARG A 55 15.56 3.92 3.14
C ARG A 55 16.87 4.42 2.49
N ILE A 56 16.98 5.74 2.28
CA ILE A 56 18.23 6.37 1.83
C ILE A 56 19.34 6.12 2.87
N ALA A 57 19.06 6.42 4.14
CA ALA A 57 20.03 6.24 5.22
C ALA A 57 20.51 4.78 5.37
N LEU A 58 19.61 3.79 5.15
CA LEU A 58 19.99 2.38 5.13
C LEU A 58 21.00 2.05 4.04
N LEU A 59 20.85 2.62 2.85
CA LEU A 59 21.80 2.41 1.75
C LEU A 59 23.12 3.18 1.94
N GLU A 60 23.06 4.40 2.48
CA GLU A 60 24.24 5.20 2.80
C GLU A 60 25.11 4.55 3.89
N ALA A 61 24.50 3.73 4.76
CA ALA A 61 25.22 2.99 5.80
C ALA A 61 25.97 1.75 5.26
N GLU A 62 25.74 1.31 4.03
CA GLU A 62 26.45 0.16 3.45
C GLU A 62 27.83 0.58 2.93
N PRO A 63 28.90 -0.12 3.32
CA PRO A 63 30.28 0.31 3.09
C PRO A 63 30.70 0.32 1.59
N GLU A 64 29.96 -0.40 0.74
CA GLU A 64 30.21 -0.43 -0.70
C GLU A 64 29.62 0.79 -1.44
N VAL A 65 28.68 1.51 -0.82
CA VAL A 65 27.92 2.61 -1.45
C VAL A 65 28.66 3.94 -1.32
N GLU A 66 28.94 4.60 -2.43
CA GLU A 66 29.53 5.94 -2.45
C GLU A 66 28.48 7.04 -2.60
N ARG A 67 27.35 6.74 -3.22
CA ARG A 67 26.28 7.70 -3.43
C ARG A 67 24.92 7.01 -3.53
N VAL A 68 23.90 7.62 -2.94
CA VAL A 68 22.50 7.21 -3.10
C VAL A 68 21.76 8.24 -3.97
N ILE A 69 20.91 7.75 -4.87
CA ILE A 69 20.00 8.58 -5.68
C ILE A 69 18.59 8.02 -5.61
N VAL A 70 17.59 8.90 -5.70
CA VAL A 70 16.19 8.47 -5.81
C VAL A 70 15.87 8.14 -7.26
N GLN A 71 15.26 6.98 -7.50
CA GLN A 71 14.72 6.59 -8.79
C GLN A 71 13.19 6.73 -8.74
N ASP A 72 12.65 7.66 -9.55
CA ASP A 72 11.21 8.01 -9.56
C ASP A 72 10.38 7.19 -10.55
N ALA A 73 10.99 6.24 -11.23
CA ALA A 73 10.31 5.32 -12.13
C ALA A 73 10.88 3.92 -11.98
N ILE A 74 10.03 2.88 -12.03
CA ILE A 74 10.50 1.50 -12.00
C ILE A 74 11.33 1.14 -13.23
N MET A 75 11.04 1.79 -14.38
CA MET A 75 11.83 1.68 -15.60
C MET A 75 13.11 2.50 -15.48
N TYR A 76 14.16 2.06 -16.14
CA TYR A 76 15.51 2.61 -15.99
C TYR A 76 15.88 3.66 -17.04
N ASP A 77 14.97 4.04 -17.94
CA ASP A 77 15.22 5.00 -19.04
C ASP A 77 15.87 6.29 -18.54
N ALA A 78 15.22 6.96 -17.58
CA ALA A 78 15.66 8.24 -17.07
C ALA A 78 16.99 8.14 -16.33
N VAL A 79 17.16 7.12 -15.47
CA VAL A 79 18.38 6.95 -14.69
C VAL A 79 19.57 6.55 -15.55
N ILE A 80 19.40 5.66 -16.54
CA ILE A 80 20.46 5.27 -17.45
C ILE A 80 20.85 6.45 -18.36
N ALA A 81 19.87 7.22 -18.84
CA ALA A 81 20.14 8.38 -19.68
C ALA A 81 20.93 9.48 -18.94
N SER A 82 20.59 9.74 -17.67
CA SER A 82 21.20 10.80 -16.86
C SER A 82 22.52 10.40 -16.22
N LEU A 83 22.57 9.21 -15.60
CA LEU A 83 23.75 8.73 -14.87
C LEU A 83 24.81 8.13 -15.80
N ARG A 84 24.39 7.55 -16.94
CA ARG A 84 25.23 6.81 -17.90
C ARG A 84 26.14 5.79 -17.22
N PRO A 85 25.56 4.83 -16.45
CA PRO A 85 26.38 3.85 -15.75
C PRO A 85 27.07 2.94 -16.73
N ASP A 86 28.34 2.59 -16.46
CA ASP A 86 29.08 1.57 -17.20
C ASP A 86 28.51 0.17 -16.92
N PHE A 87 28.01 -0.03 -15.71
CA PHE A 87 27.38 -1.28 -15.26
C PHE A 87 26.08 -1.03 -14.52
N VAL A 88 25.05 -1.80 -14.88
CA VAL A 88 23.87 -1.99 -14.04
C VAL A 88 23.97 -3.37 -13.40
N VAL A 89 23.84 -3.44 -12.07
CA VAL A 89 23.97 -4.70 -11.32
C VAL A 89 22.64 -5.02 -10.65
N HIS A 90 22.12 -6.21 -10.87
CA HIS A 90 20.83 -6.65 -10.33
C HIS A 90 20.83 -8.16 -10.03
N GLY A 91 19.92 -8.61 -9.17
CA GLY A 91 19.69 -10.05 -8.99
C GLY A 91 19.06 -10.68 -10.24
N ASP A 92 19.31 -11.97 -10.48
CA ASP A 92 18.80 -12.70 -11.66
C ASP A 92 17.31 -13.09 -11.57
N ASN A 93 16.63 -12.74 -10.49
CA ASN A 93 15.21 -13.04 -10.21
C ASN A 93 14.22 -12.32 -11.14
N TRP A 94 14.65 -11.41 -11.97
CA TRP A 94 13.83 -10.71 -12.97
C TRP A 94 13.91 -11.29 -14.40
N ARG A 95 14.60 -12.43 -14.59
CA ARG A 95 14.70 -13.10 -15.90
C ARG A 95 13.40 -13.67 -16.41
N GLY A 96 12.41 -13.83 -15.52
CA GLY A 96 11.10 -14.35 -15.85
C GLY A 96 10.00 -13.65 -15.06
N GLY A 97 8.74 -13.89 -15.47
CA GLY A 97 7.57 -13.28 -14.87
C GLY A 97 7.46 -11.78 -15.19
N PRO A 98 6.61 -11.04 -14.44
CA PRO A 98 6.31 -9.62 -14.71
C PRO A 98 7.54 -8.70 -14.73
N MET A 99 8.60 -9.08 -14.03
CA MET A 99 9.85 -8.32 -13.94
C MET A 99 10.68 -8.34 -15.22
N SER A 100 10.43 -9.27 -16.14
CA SER A 100 11.20 -9.40 -17.39
C SER A 100 11.15 -8.15 -18.26
N VAL A 101 10.03 -7.44 -18.24
CA VAL A 101 9.86 -6.16 -18.96
C VAL A 101 10.87 -5.10 -18.48
N ILE A 102 11.11 -5.04 -17.16
CA ILE A 102 12.10 -4.10 -16.59
C ILE A 102 13.50 -4.49 -17.03
N ARG A 103 13.83 -5.78 -17.03
CA ARG A 103 15.11 -6.30 -17.52
C ARG A 103 15.36 -5.95 -19.00
N GLU A 104 14.35 -6.15 -19.84
CA GLU A 104 14.40 -5.79 -21.27
C GLU A 104 14.60 -4.28 -21.46
N ASN A 105 13.92 -3.45 -20.68
CA ASN A 105 14.10 -2.00 -20.65
C ASN A 105 15.56 -1.62 -20.32
N VAL A 106 16.16 -2.24 -19.28
CA VAL A 106 17.56 -2.02 -18.91
C VAL A 106 18.50 -2.39 -20.07
N LEU A 107 18.33 -3.58 -20.65
CA LEU A 107 19.18 -4.03 -21.77
C LEU A 107 19.07 -3.10 -22.98
N ALA A 108 17.85 -2.66 -23.32
CA ALA A 108 17.64 -1.74 -24.44
C ALA A 108 18.30 -0.37 -24.22
N ASN A 109 18.26 0.15 -23.00
CA ASN A 109 18.86 1.44 -22.67
C ASN A 109 20.38 1.36 -22.52
N LEU A 110 20.93 0.30 -21.93
CA LEU A 110 22.37 0.07 -21.87
C LEU A 110 22.99 -0.10 -23.26
N LYS A 111 22.30 -0.75 -24.19
CA LYS A 111 22.74 -0.83 -25.58
C LYS A 111 22.93 0.55 -26.24
N LYS A 112 22.11 1.54 -25.86
CA LYS A 112 22.24 2.92 -26.39
C LYS A 112 23.40 3.69 -25.76
N THR A 113 23.73 3.41 -24.49
CA THR A 113 24.77 4.13 -23.74
C THR A 113 26.14 3.44 -23.74
N GLY A 114 26.20 2.17 -24.14
CA GLY A 114 27.42 1.37 -24.13
C GLY A 114 27.71 0.64 -22.80
N GLY A 115 26.75 0.69 -21.86
CA GLY A 115 26.86 0.01 -20.56
C GLY A 115 26.57 -1.50 -20.65
N THR A 116 26.83 -2.21 -19.55
CA THR A 116 26.64 -3.66 -19.43
C THR A 116 25.79 -4.02 -18.24
N LEU A 117 24.88 -5.00 -18.41
CA LEU A 117 24.11 -5.59 -17.31
C LEU A 117 24.89 -6.74 -16.67
N ILE A 118 25.03 -6.71 -15.34
CA ILE A 118 25.60 -7.79 -14.55
C ILE A 118 24.49 -8.36 -13.67
N GLU A 119 24.27 -9.66 -13.76
CA GLU A 119 23.24 -10.34 -13.00
C GLU A 119 23.87 -11.25 -11.94
N VAL A 120 23.55 -10.96 -10.68
CA VAL A 120 24.01 -11.74 -9.52
C VAL A 120 23.04 -12.87 -9.26
N PRO A 121 23.51 -14.12 -9.13
CA PRO A 121 22.64 -15.24 -8.78
C PRO A 121 21.85 -14.98 -7.51
N TYR A 122 20.58 -15.37 -7.50
CA TYR A 122 19.72 -15.21 -6.35
C TYR A 122 20.31 -15.90 -5.11
N THR A 123 20.51 -15.13 -4.07
CA THR A 123 21.00 -15.66 -2.80
C THR A 123 19.83 -16.23 -2.02
N TRP A 124 19.66 -17.55 -2.07
CA TRP A 124 18.71 -18.21 -1.21
C TRP A 124 19.19 -18.16 0.25
N ASN A 125 18.47 -17.43 1.08
CA ASN A 125 18.75 -17.35 2.51
C ASN A 125 17.42 -17.49 3.27
N PRO A 126 17.28 -18.48 4.17
CA PRO A 126 16.08 -18.64 5.00
C PRO A 126 15.75 -17.40 5.84
N ASP A 127 16.73 -16.56 6.15
CA ASP A 127 16.49 -15.31 6.88
C ASP A 127 15.79 -14.25 6.03
N VAL A 128 15.96 -14.25 4.70
CA VAL A 128 15.21 -13.36 3.79
C VAL A 128 13.71 -13.69 3.86
N LYS A 129 13.37 -14.98 3.85
CA LYS A 129 11.98 -15.40 3.99
C LYS A 129 11.38 -14.95 5.33
N LYS A 130 12.13 -15.08 6.43
CA LYS A 130 11.70 -14.60 7.75
C LYS A 130 11.53 -13.08 7.80
N ILE A 131 12.34 -12.32 7.07
CA ILE A 131 12.20 -10.86 6.95
C ILE A 131 10.90 -10.52 6.23
N ASP A 132 10.63 -11.15 5.10
CA ASP A 132 9.38 -10.95 4.35
C ASP A 132 8.14 -11.33 5.20
N GLU A 133 8.23 -12.42 5.97
CA GLU A 133 7.17 -12.85 6.91
C GLU A 133 6.97 -11.79 8.01
N ARG A 134 8.03 -11.27 8.63
CA ARG A 134 7.95 -10.20 9.65
C ARG A 134 7.37 -8.89 9.09
N VAL A 135 7.70 -8.54 7.86
CA VAL A 135 7.10 -7.36 7.20
C VAL A 135 5.60 -7.56 7.04
N LYS A 136 5.17 -8.74 6.59
CA LYS A 136 3.74 -9.07 6.47
C LYS A 136 3.04 -9.08 7.83
N GLU A 137 3.62 -9.71 8.84
CA GLU A 137 3.11 -9.70 10.21
C GLU A 137 2.93 -8.27 10.74
N ARG A 138 3.86 -7.38 10.42
CA ARG A 138 3.77 -5.98 10.80
C ARG A 138 2.63 -5.25 10.08
N LEU A 139 2.41 -5.52 8.80
CA LEU A 139 1.37 -4.88 7.99
C LEU A 139 -0.06 -5.23 8.44
N VAL A 140 -0.27 -6.37 9.10
CA VAL A 140 -1.59 -6.73 9.66
C VAL A 140 -1.85 -6.12 11.03
N MET A 141 -0.84 -5.56 11.70
CA MET A 141 -1.04 -4.90 12.99
C MET A 141 -1.95 -3.68 12.86
N PRO A 142 -2.92 -3.49 13.78
CA PRO A 142 -3.92 -2.42 13.69
C PRO A 142 -3.32 -1.03 13.50
N GLU A 143 -2.25 -0.68 14.20
CA GLU A 143 -1.60 0.63 14.08
C GLU A 143 -0.97 0.87 12.70
N PHE A 144 -0.38 -0.15 12.09
CA PHE A 144 0.18 -0.03 10.73
C PHE A 144 -0.91 0.11 9.69
N ARG A 145 -1.99 -0.69 9.80
CA ARG A 145 -3.12 -0.64 8.87
C ARG A 145 -3.79 0.73 8.89
N ARG A 146 -4.03 1.32 10.07
CA ARG A 146 -4.61 2.66 10.19
C ARG A 146 -3.75 3.73 9.52
N ARG A 147 -2.46 3.77 9.82
CA ARG A 147 -1.52 4.75 9.26
C ARG A 147 -1.30 4.61 7.76
N ARG A 148 -1.45 3.40 7.23
CA ARG A 148 -1.23 3.12 5.80
C ARG A 148 -2.15 3.93 4.89
N LEU A 149 -3.43 4.11 5.22
CA LEU A 149 -4.34 4.94 4.40
C LEU A 149 -3.88 6.40 4.35
N ARG A 150 -3.55 6.99 5.50
CA ARG A 150 -3.04 8.37 5.57
C ARG A 150 -1.80 8.53 4.69
N ARG A 151 -0.86 7.61 4.82
CA ARG A 151 0.36 7.64 4.02
C ARG A 151 0.11 7.43 2.53
N LEU A 152 -0.84 6.59 2.14
CA LEU A 152 -1.26 6.47 0.73
C LEU A 152 -1.77 7.80 0.18
N LEU A 153 -2.61 8.51 0.93
CA LEU A 153 -3.13 9.83 0.54
C LEU A 153 -2.04 10.90 0.38
N GLU A 154 -0.91 10.76 1.08
CA GLU A 154 0.26 11.64 0.93
C GLU A 154 1.12 11.28 -0.28
N ILE A 155 1.24 9.99 -0.60
CA ILE A 155 2.15 9.47 -1.63
C ILE A 155 1.55 9.53 -3.04
N VAL A 156 0.27 9.18 -3.19
CA VAL A 156 -0.37 9.06 -4.49
C VAL A 156 -1.46 10.13 -4.69
N PRO A 157 -1.60 10.67 -5.91
CA PRO A 157 -2.59 11.73 -6.18
C PRO A 157 -4.03 11.22 -6.11
N ILE A 158 -4.25 9.94 -6.35
CA ILE A 158 -5.56 9.28 -6.31
C ILE A 158 -5.39 7.90 -5.68
N VAL A 159 -6.17 7.63 -4.65
CA VAL A 159 -6.25 6.32 -3.98
C VAL A 159 -7.40 5.53 -4.61
N LYS A 160 -7.09 4.35 -5.16
CA LYS A 160 -8.06 3.47 -5.82
C LYS A 160 -8.64 2.50 -4.79
N THR A 161 -9.91 2.66 -4.49
CA THR A 161 -10.64 1.85 -3.50
C THR A 161 -11.57 0.87 -4.19
N ILE A 162 -11.67 -0.35 -3.68
CA ILE A 162 -12.64 -1.35 -4.14
C ILE A 162 -13.54 -1.78 -2.98
N GLU A 163 -14.81 -1.98 -3.28
CA GLU A 163 -15.80 -2.48 -2.33
C GLU A 163 -15.61 -3.98 -2.07
N VAL A 164 -15.75 -4.39 -0.78
CA VAL A 164 -15.75 -5.78 -0.33
C VAL A 164 -16.79 -5.97 0.76
N HIS A 165 -17.36 -7.18 0.88
CA HIS A 165 -18.46 -7.47 1.81
C HIS A 165 -18.34 -8.83 2.52
N ASP A 166 -17.28 -9.57 2.26
CA ASP A 166 -16.93 -10.83 2.94
C ASP A 166 -15.45 -11.16 2.78
N GLY A 167 -14.99 -12.22 3.43
CA GLY A 167 -13.60 -12.68 3.34
C GLY A 167 -13.20 -13.11 1.93
N LEU A 168 -14.10 -13.67 1.12
CA LEU A 168 -13.79 -14.06 -0.26
C LEU A 168 -13.53 -12.86 -1.16
N THR A 169 -14.39 -11.86 -1.12
CA THR A 169 -14.22 -10.61 -1.88
C THR A 169 -12.99 -9.84 -1.41
N GLY A 170 -12.71 -9.83 -0.09
CA GLY A 170 -11.48 -9.31 0.49
C GLY A 170 -10.23 -10.01 -0.05
N LEU A 171 -10.23 -11.35 -0.10
CA LEU A 171 -9.12 -12.14 -0.64
C LEU A 171 -8.91 -11.89 -2.14
N LEU A 172 -9.98 -11.79 -2.92
CA LEU A 172 -9.90 -11.47 -4.35
C LEU A 172 -9.27 -10.09 -4.56
N ALA A 173 -9.73 -9.08 -3.81
CA ALA A 173 -9.20 -7.73 -3.87
C ALA A 173 -7.73 -7.63 -3.43
N GLU A 174 -7.32 -8.41 -2.40
CA GLU A 174 -5.91 -8.49 -1.94
C GLU A 174 -4.99 -9.05 -3.02
N LYS A 175 -5.45 -10.06 -3.78
CA LYS A 175 -4.63 -10.80 -4.75
C LYS A 175 -4.68 -10.24 -6.17
N THR A 176 -5.65 -9.38 -6.47
CA THR A 176 -5.81 -8.84 -7.83
C THR A 176 -4.77 -7.76 -8.08
N VAL A 177 -3.92 -8.03 -9.05
CA VAL A 177 -2.92 -7.11 -9.59
C VAL A 177 -3.02 -7.15 -11.10
N VAL A 178 -3.01 -6.00 -11.75
CA VAL A 178 -3.08 -5.86 -13.20
C VAL A 178 -1.75 -5.30 -13.71
N GLU A 179 -1.19 -5.96 -14.73
CA GLU A 179 -0.01 -5.49 -15.44
C GLU A 179 -0.41 -4.54 -16.57
N HIS A 180 0.30 -3.44 -16.73
CA HIS A 180 0.13 -2.50 -17.83
C HIS A 180 1.47 -1.88 -18.25
N GLU A 181 1.48 -1.14 -19.36
CA GLU A 181 2.66 -0.40 -19.81
C GLU A 181 3.12 0.58 -18.72
N GLY A 182 4.23 0.30 -18.07
CA GLY A 182 4.84 1.13 -17.03
C GLY A 182 4.66 0.64 -15.61
N GLY A 183 4.11 -0.55 -15.36
CA GLY A 183 4.10 -1.15 -14.02
C GLY A 183 2.93 -2.05 -13.70
N LEU A 184 2.69 -2.17 -12.41
CA LEU A 184 1.60 -2.92 -11.83
C LEU A 184 0.54 -1.96 -11.29
N ASP A 185 -0.71 -2.35 -11.32
CA ASP A 185 -1.82 -1.59 -10.76
C ASP A 185 -2.69 -2.47 -9.87
N GLN A 186 -3.19 -1.90 -8.76
CA GLN A 186 -4.01 -2.60 -7.78
C GLN A 186 -4.95 -1.62 -7.08
N PHE A 187 -5.92 -2.17 -6.38
CA PHE A 187 -6.67 -1.41 -5.38
C PHE A 187 -5.92 -1.45 -4.04
N ASP A 188 -5.74 -0.30 -3.39
CA ASP A 188 -5.02 -0.24 -2.13
C ASP A 188 -5.94 -0.30 -0.91
N PRO A 189 -6.93 0.60 -0.68
CA PRO A 189 -7.90 0.42 0.37
C PRO A 189 -9.04 -0.49 -0.06
N LEU A 190 -9.59 -1.18 0.91
CA LEU A 190 -10.85 -1.90 0.79
C LEU A 190 -11.95 -1.06 1.45
N TRP A 191 -13.12 -1.01 0.84
CA TRP A 191 -14.29 -0.33 1.38
C TRP A 191 -15.37 -1.34 1.75
N ILE A 192 -15.74 -1.40 3.01
CA ILE A 192 -16.86 -2.20 3.50
C ILE A 192 -18.10 -1.30 3.50
N SER A 193 -18.91 -1.42 2.43
CA SER A 193 -20.13 -0.67 2.21
C SER A 193 -21.26 -1.22 3.09
N SER A 194 -22.10 -0.34 3.62
CA SER A 194 -23.33 -0.73 4.34
C SER A 194 -24.33 -1.41 3.41
N LEU A 195 -24.43 -0.92 2.18
CA LEU A 195 -25.32 -1.47 1.16
C LEU A 195 -24.95 -2.91 0.77
N CYS A 196 -23.67 -3.16 0.44
CA CYS A 196 -23.26 -4.49 0.00
C CYS A 196 -23.25 -5.48 1.15
N ASP A 197 -22.81 -5.07 2.34
CA ASP A 197 -22.86 -5.91 3.55
C ASP A 197 -24.32 -6.29 3.93
N SER A 198 -25.26 -5.34 3.85
CA SER A 198 -26.68 -5.61 4.08
C SER A 198 -27.25 -6.55 3.02
N THR A 199 -26.96 -6.30 1.74
CA THR A 199 -27.45 -7.09 0.61
C THR A 199 -26.89 -8.52 0.65
N ALA A 200 -25.62 -8.70 0.97
CA ALA A 200 -24.99 -10.02 1.14
C ALA A 200 -25.67 -10.86 2.24
N LYS A 201 -26.25 -10.19 3.24
CA LYS A 201 -27.03 -10.81 4.32
C LYS A 201 -28.55 -10.93 4.01
N GLY A 202 -28.98 -10.57 2.77
CA GLY A 202 -30.40 -10.56 2.37
C GLY A 202 -31.24 -9.54 3.14
N LYS A 203 -30.66 -8.41 3.54
CA LYS A 203 -31.29 -7.34 4.31
C LYS A 203 -31.35 -6.04 3.51
N PRO A 204 -32.38 -5.20 3.72
CA PRO A 204 -32.38 -3.86 3.17
C PRO A 204 -31.33 -2.98 3.85
N ASP A 205 -30.79 -2.01 3.11
CA ASP A 205 -29.83 -1.03 3.61
C ASP A 205 -30.53 0.14 4.32
N ILE A 206 -30.96 -0.11 5.54
CA ILE A 206 -31.73 0.80 6.42
C ILE A 206 -31.20 0.76 7.85
N GLU A 207 -29.91 0.51 8.05
CA GLU A 207 -29.29 0.26 9.36
C GLU A 207 -29.88 -0.95 10.11
N LEU A 208 -30.47 -1.90 9.39
CA LEU A 208 -31.02 -3.12 9.97
C LEU A 208 -29.93 -4.09 10.42
N VAL A 209 -28.79 -4.08 9.74
CA VAL A 209 -27.61 -4.87 10.11
C VAL A 209 -26.85 -4.13 11.21
N ASP A 210 -26.97 -4.62 12.43
CA ASP A 210 -26.34 -4.00 13.60
C ASP A 210 -24.81 -4.05 13.56
N MET A 211 -24.18 -3.18 14.35
CA MET A 211 -22.71 -3.04 14.38
C MET A 211 -22.01 -4.35 14.79
N SER A 212 -22.62 -5.18 15.64
CA SER A 212 -22.00 -6.46 16.03
C SER A 212 -21.92 -7.44 14.86
N SER A 213 -22.93 -7.44 13.99
CA SER A 213 -22.93 -8.22 12.76
C SER A 213 -21.91 -7.67 11.75
N ARG A 214 -21.79 -6.35 11.67
CA ARG A 214 -20.82 -5.68 10.79
C ARG A 214 -19.38 -5.90 11.25
N ILE A 215 -19.13 -5.93 12.56
CA ILE A 215 -17.81 -6.26 13.12
C ILE A 215 -17.35 -7.64 12.65
N ARG A 216 -18.23 -8.63 12.52
CA ARG A 216 -17.87 -9.95 12.00
C ARG A 216 -17.42 -9.88 10.53
N THR A 217 -18.14 -9.13 9.70
CA THR A 217 -17.74 -8.91 8.30
C THR A 217 -16.37 -8.21 8.22
N ILE A 218 -16.13 -7.22 9.08
CA ILE A 218 -14.83 -6.54 9.16
C ILE A 218 -13.73 -7.54 9.53
N ASP A 219 -13.96 -8.39 10.52
CA ASP A 219 -13.02 -9.40 11.00
C ASP A 219 -12.67 -10.40 9.89
N ASP A 220 -13.68 -10.97 9.22
CA ASP A 220 -13.51 -11.89 8.07
C ASP A 220 -12.68 -11.26 6.94
N VAL A 221 -12.89 -9.97 6.64
CA VAL A 221 -12.12 -9.24 5.64
C VAL A 221 -10.69 -8.99 6.13
N MET A 222 -10.52 -8.59 7.39
CA MET A 222 -9.19 -8.30 7.95
C MET A 222 -8.29 -9.50 8.08
N ASP A 223 -8.86 -10.70 8.21
CA ASP A 223 -8.09 -11.96 8.25
C ASP A 223 -7.37 -12.27 6.93
N VAL A 224 -7.89 -11.77 5.81
CA VAL A 224 -7.38 -12.11 4.47
C VAL A 224 -6.63 -10.97 3.78
N THR A 225 -6.56 -9.77 4.40
CA THR A 225 -5.95 -8.59 3.78
C THR A 225 -4.92 -7.90 4.67
N THR A 226 -3.90 -7.35 4.03
CA THR A 226 -2.95 -6.41 4.64
C THR A 226 -3.31 -4.96 4.32
N LYS A 227 -4.30 -4.72 3.45
CA LYS A 227 -4.69 -3.38 2.95
C LYS A 227 -5.44 -2.57 4.00
N PRO A 228 -5.42 -1.24 3.90
CA PRO A 228 -6.27 -0.38 4.72
C PRO A 228 -7.76 -0.68 4.49
N VAL A 229 -8.55 -0.56 5.52
CA VAL A 229 -10.00 -0.76 5.46
C VAL A 229 -10.72 0.55 5.76
N ILE A 230 -11.63 0.94 4.88
CA ILE A 230 -12.56 2.05 5.05
C ILE A 230 -13.95 1.44 5.35
N LEU A 231 -14.57 1.85 6.43
CA LEU A 231 -15.91 1.41 6.81
C LEU A 231 -16.94 2.50 6.52
N ASP A 232 -17.97 2.15 5.77
CA ASP A 232 -19.22 2.91 5.75
C ASP A 232 -20.01 2.56 7.02
N ALA A 233 -20.12 3.50 7.94
CA ALA A 233 -20.80 3.32 9.22
C ALA A 233 -22.22 3.90 9.21
N ASP A 234 -22.85 4.02 8.05
CA ASP A 234 -24.18 4.58 7.89
C ASP A 234 -24.29 5.98 8.53
N THR A 235 -25.30 6.23 9.37
CA THR A 235 -25.42 7.49 10.12
C THR A 235 -24.48 7.57 11.34
N GLY A 236 -23.83 6.46 11.70
CA GLY A 236 -23.06 6.32 12.95
C GLY A 236 -23.92 6.13 14.19
N GLY A 237 -25.24 6.18 14.06
CA GLY A 237 -26.18 6.05 15.18
C GLY A 237 -26.14 7.23 16.16
N LEU A 238 -26.44 6.99 17.44
CA LEU A 238 -26.33 7.99 18.50
C LEU A 238 -24.89 8.34 18.80
N ILE A 239 -24.60 9.60 19.10
CA ILE A 239 -23.24 10.09 19.39
C ILE A 239 -22.58 9.28 20.51
N GLU A 240 -23.33 8.98 21.57
CA GLU A 240 -22.86 8.21 22.71
C GLU A 240 -22.43 6.78 22.33
N HIS A 241 -23.12 6.14 21.37
CA HIS A 241 -22.77 4.82 20.86
C HIS A 241 -21.59 4.91 19.88
N PHE A 242 -21.57 5.94 19.04
CA PHE A 242 -20.53 6.14 18.04
C PHE A 242 -19.14 6.25 18.67
N VAL A 243 -19.01 6.94 19.80
CA VAL A 243 -17.76 6.99 20.58
C VAL A 243 -17.21 5.59 20.90
N TYR A 244 -18.06 4.67 21.34
CA TYR A 244 -17.64 3.28 21.62
C TYR A 244 -17.36 2.48 20.36
N HIS A 245 -18.09 2.74 19.27
CA HIS A 245 -17.79 2.14 17.97
C HIS A 245 -16.40 2.56 17.48
N VAL A 246 -16.04 3.84 17.60
CA VAL A 246 -14.70 4.34 17.26
C VAL A 246 -13.61 3.59 18.01
N HIS A 247 -13.75 3.41 19.34
CA HIS A 247 -12.78 2.63 20.12
C HIS A 247 -12.62 1.18 19.60
N THR A 248 -13.73 0.55 19.20
CA THR A 248 -13.72 -0.83 18.71
C THR A 248 -13.07 -0.90 17.33
N LEU A 249 -13.47 -0.04 16.39
CA LEU A 249 -12.96 0.01 15.04
C LEU A 249 -11.46 0.37 14.99
N GLU A 250 -11.04 1.30 15.85
CA GLU A 250 -9.65 1.67 16.02
C GLU A 250 -8.79 0.49 16.50
N ARG A 251 -9.26 -0.26 17.51
CA ARG A 251 -8.60 -1.47 18.01
C ARG A 251 -8.51 -2.57 16.95
N MET A 252 -9.50 -2.71 16.08
CA MET A 252 -9.49 -3.64 14.97
C MET A 252 -8.54 -3.21 13.84
N GLY A 253 -8.21 -1.93 13.73
CA GLY A 253 -7.33 -1.40 12.70
C GLY A 253 -8.06 -0.84 11.47
N VAL A 254 -9.34 -0.46 11.61
CA VAL A 254 -10.08 0.29 10.57
C VAL A 254 -9.37 1.63 10.35
N SER A 255 -9.12 1.97 9.09
CA SER A 255 -8.28 3.13 8.72
C SER A 255 -9.08 4.41 8.58
N ALA A 256 -10.35 4.31 8.20
CA ALA A 256 -11.26 5.45 8.08
C ALA A 256 -12.72 4.99 8.24
N VAL A 257 -13.57 5.93 8.63
CA VAL A 257 -15.01 5.73 8.75
C VAL A 257 -15.71 6.79 7.92
N ILE A 258 -16.70 6.37 7.12
CA ILE A 258 -17.61 7.25 6.39
C ILE A 258 -18.90 7.35 7.21
N LEU A 259 -19.38 8.57 7.41
CA LEU A 259 -20.65 8.85 8.05
C LEU A 259 -21.57 9.60 7.10
N GLU A 260 -22.82 9.21 7.04
CA GLU A 260 -23.87 9.93 6.32
C GLU A 260 -24.54 10.97 7.25
N ASP A 261 -24.75 12.18 6.74
CA ASP A 261 -25.41 13.28 7.45
C ASP A 261 -26.94 13.16 7.44
N LYS A 262 -27.45 11.96 7.75
CA LYS A 262 -28.87 11.63 7.78
C LYS A 262 -29.35 11.47 9.22
N ILE A 263 -30.62 11.79 9.44
CA ILE A 263 -31.31 11.56 10.72
C ILE A 263 -32.55 10.68 10.51
N GLY A 264 -32.97 10.03 11.60
CA GLY A 264 -34.06 9.09 11.55
C GLY A 264 -33.65 7.75 10.95
N LEU A 265 -34.63 7.01 10.46
CA LEU A 265 -34.39 5.74 9.80
C LEU A 265 -33.77 5.99 8.40
N LYS A 266 -32.58 5.53 8.17
CA LYS A 266 -31.95 5.50 6.85
C LYS A 266 -32.88 4.78 5.87
N LYS A 267 -33.07 5.32 4.70
CA LYS A 267 -33.86 4.71 3.64
C LYS A 267 -32.94 4.15 2.57
N ASN A 268 -33.29 3.01 2.01
CA ASN A 268 -32.48 2.33 1.02
C ASN A 268 -32.33 3.18 -0.25
N SER A 269 -31.10 3.51 -0.62
CA SER A 269 -30.75 4.32 -1.79
C SER A 269 -31.09 3.64 -3.13
N LEU A 270 -31.33 2.33 -3.15
CA LEU A 270 -31.73 1.58 -4.37
C LEU A 270 -33.18 1.87 -4.82
N PHE A 271 -34.01 2.48 -4.01
CA PHE A 271 -35.40 2.83 -4.36
C PHE A 271 -35.53 4.12 -5.18
N GLY A 272 -34.41 4.67 -5.67
CA GLY A 272 -34.39 5.84 -6.53
C GLY A 272 -34.53 7.17 -5.79
N THR A 273 -34.71 8.24 -6.59
CA THR A 273 -34.74 9.63 -6.09
C THR A 273 -36.06 10.02 -5.43
N GLU A 274 -37.08 9.17 -5.48
CA GLU A 274 -38.40 9.43 -4.85
C GLU A 274 -38.37 9.20 -3.32
N VAL A 275 -37.33 8.58 -2.79
CA VAL A 275 -37.19 8.35 -1.36
C VAL A 275 -36.63 9.59 -0.69
N GLU A 276 -37.48 10.32 0.01
CA GLU A 276 -37.07 11.48 0.78
C GLU A 276 -36.16 11.05 1.95
N GLN A 277 -34.92 11.53 1.95
CA GLN A 277 -33.96 11.39 3.05
C GLN A 277 -34.03 12.66 3.91
N GLN A 278 -33.97 12.52 5.21
CA GLN A 278 -33.91 13.67 6.10
C GLN A 278 -32.44 13.93 6.48
N GLN A 279 -31.95 15.09 6.07
CA GLN A 279 -30.59 15.51 6.37
C GLN A 279 -30.49 16.06 7.79
N ASP A 280 -29.37 15.79 8.45
CA ASP A 280 -29.02 16.34 9.76
C ASP A 280 -28.64 17.82 9.67
N THR A 281 -28.69 18.53 10.78
CA THR A 281 -28.15 19.88 10.85
C THR A 281 -26.62 19.85 10.84
N ILE A 282 -26.01 20.89 10.28
CA ILE A 282 -24.54 21.02 10.23
C ILE A 282 -23.96 20.96 11.65
N GLU A 283 -24.60 21.63 12.62
CA GLU A 283 -24.15 21.72 14.00
C GLU A 283 -24.16 20.34 14.69
N HIS A 284 -25.25 19.58 14.54
CA HIS A 284 -25.40 18.26 15.16
C HIS A 284 -24.44 17.25 14.50
N PHE A 285 -24.37 17.24 13.17
CA PHE A 285 -23.47 16.34 12.47
C PHE A 285 -21.98 16.66 12.77
N ALA A 286 -21.61 17.96 12.83
CA ALA A 286 -20.27 18.37 13.24
C ALA A 286 -19.95 17.98 14.70
N ALA A 287 -20.96 18.01 15.60
CA ALA A 287 -20.78 17.53 16.98
C ALA A 287 -20.50 16.01 17.02
N LYS A 288 -21.20 15.21 16.19
CA LYS A 288 -20.95 13.77 16.05
C LYS A 288 -19.53 13.50 15.56
N ILE A 289 -19.06 14.21 14.51
CA ILE A 289 -17.70 14.07 13.99
C ILE A 289 -16.68 14.45 15.08
N ARG A 290 -16.86 15.55 15.78
CA ARG A 290 -15.96 15.96 16.89
C ARG A 290 -15.90 14.89 17.98
N ALA A 291 -17.03 14.38 18.44
CA ALA A 291 -17.08 13.34 19.45
C ALA A 291 -16.32 12.08 19.01
N GLY A 292 -16.47 11.68 17.74
CA GLY A 292 -15.69 10.58 17.16
C GLY A 292 -14.19 10.86 17.11
N LYS A 293 -13.80 12.08 16.74
CA LYS A 293 -12.37 12.49 16.72
C LYS A 293 -11.77 12.52 18.13
N GLU A 294 -12.50 13.04 19.11
CA GLU A 294 -12.07 13.08 20.52
C GLU A 294 -12.00 11.70 21.16
N ALA A 295 -12.79 10.75 20.65
CA ALA A 295 -12.75 9.37 21.10
C ALA A 295 -11.54 8.59 20.59
N GLN A 296 -10.87 9.05 19.54
CA GLN A 296 -9.65 8.40 19.02
C GLN A 296 -8.54 8.40 20.08
N ARG A 297 -7.88 7.28 20.24
CA ARG A 297 -6.78 7.07 21.19
C ARG A 297 -5.42 7.00 20.52
N THR A 298 -5.41 6.92 19.21
CA THR A 298 -4.21 6.82 18.36
C THR A 298 -4.30 7.84 17.23
N ASP A 299 -3.18 8.07 16.55
CA ASP A 299 -3.06 8.99 15.40
C ASP A 299 -3.75 8.46 14.13
#